data_3b6b0f8f6efb3822eb81bd58a7305c9a
#
_entry.id   3b6b0f8f6efb3822eb81bd58a7305c9a
#
_cell.length_a   1.000
_cell.length_b   1.000
_cell.length_c   1.000
_cell.angle_alpha   90.00
_cell.angle_beta   90.00
_cell.angle_gamma   90.00
#
_symmetry.space_group_name_H-M   'P 1'
#
loop_
_entity.id
_entity.type
_entity.pdbx_description
1 polymer ?
#
loop_
_entity_poly.entity_id
_entity_poly.type
_entity_poly.pdbx_seq_one_letter_code
_entity_poly.pdbx_strand_id
1 'polypeptide(L)'
;MGTLEYLRAHAVTLPPLAKFAIAMAVIVGVPPLARRVHLPVVVGLLLIGVIVGPHGLNVMGQNRPVAEFWAELGALLLLFFAGLEIDLTQFRQARRKTIIFGLWTTSLPLLLGTAVGFLFGYTPIAAVVLGSLLASHTLLGLPIVTGLGIARLEPVTVTVGATVISDTLSLIVFAICVPSWENGFSLIGLTEQLIEIAIFVPLILFGLSRLGGYLLSKVEDDEDAYFILMLAILAVAGTLATSINLPGIVGAFLAGLAINAAAQQRPAKEKLEFFGNSFFIPIFFLATGFLIDPLAFYQSITTNFPLAAGVIGALLLGKWIAAEIVGRAFAYSLVARNTMASLTLPQVAATLAAALVGFTTFDPAGRRLIDPALLNVVLVLLLTTAILGPVLTAYFAPRMRDEAGISGPITTVRRRA
;
A
#
# COMPACT_ATOMS: atom_id res chain seq x y z
N MET A 1 24.57 -25.89 17.91
CA MET A 1 24.18 -24.71 17.13
C MET A 1 23.66 -25.20 15.78
N GLY A 2 22.39 -24.98 15.47
CA GLY A 2 21.81 -25.48 14.22
C GLY A 2 22.36 -24.70 13.03
N THR A 3 22.36 -25.31 11.82
CA THR A 3 22.87 -24.68 10.60
C THR A 3 22.24 -23.29 10.37
N LEU A 4 21.00 -23.10 10.74
CA LEU A 4 20.27 -21.83 10.61
C LEU A 4 20.80 -20.76 11.59
N GLU A 5 21.11 -21.11 12.82
CA GLU A 5 21.69 -20.19 13.81
C GLU A 5 23.09 -19.76 13.42
N TYR A 6 23.87 -20.67 12.86
CA TYR A 6 25.19 -20.35 12.31
C TYR A 6 25.11 -19.32 11.16
N LEU A 7 24.23 -19.57 10.19
CA LEU A 7 23.99 -18.66 9.06
C LEU A 7 23.50 -17.29 9.54
N ARG A 8 22.59 -17.25 10.50
CA ARG A 8 22.05 -16.03 11.11
C ARG A 8 23.14 -15.20 11.80
N ALA A 9 23.99 -15.83 12.60
CA ALA A 9 25.08 -15.17 13.28
C ALA A 9 26.08 -14.51 12.30
N HIS A 10 26.40 -15.21 11.20
CA HIS A 10 27.30 -14.68 10.17
C HIS A 10 26.62 -13.61 9.29
N ALA A 11 25.35 -13.75 8.98
CA ALA A 11 24.61 -12.77 8.18
C ALA A 11 24.50 -11.41 8.90
N VAL A 12 24.29 -11.41 10.21
CA VAL A 12 24.22 -10.17 11.03
C VAL A 12 25.55 -9.40 11.00
N THR A 13 26.69 -10.11 11.01
CA THR A 13 28.05 -9.52 11.05
C THR A 13 28.56 -9.04 9.69
N LEU A 14 27.84 -9.27 8.60
CA LEU A 14 28.24 -8.81 7.27
C LEU A 14 28.37 -7.28 7.23
N PRO A 15 29.40 -6.75 6.52
CA PRO A 15 29.54 -5.32 6.33
C PRO A 15 28.36 -4.73 5.52
N PRO A 16 28.03 -3.44 5.70
CA PRO A 16 26.89 -2.81 5.02
C PRO A 16 26.88 -2.98 3.50
N LEU A 17 28.07 -2.91 2.87
CA LEU A 17 28.21 -3.09 1.41
C LEU A 17 27.86 -4.52 0.97
N ALA A 18 28.21 -5.54 1.75
CA ALA A 18 27.84 -6.92 1.46
C ALA A 18 26.31 -7.13 1.58
N LYS A 19 25.66 -6.52 2.59
CA LYS A 19 24.20 -6.52 2.74
C LYS A 19 23.50 -5.85 1.56
N PHE A 20 24.05 -4.72 1.11
CA PHE A 20 23.59 -4.04 -0.09
C PHE A 20 23.74 -4.92 -1.34
N ALA A 21 24.88 -5.58 -1.53
CA ALA A 21 25.10 -6.50 -2.65
C ALA A 21 24.10 -7.67 -2.64
N ILE A 22 23.79 -8.22 -1.46
CA ILE A 22 22.75 -9.27 -1.31
C ILE A 22 21.38 -8.73 -1.73
N ALA A 23 21.00 -7.52 -1.28
CA ALA A 23 19.74 -6.91 -1.68
C ALA A 23 19.66 -6.71 -3.21
N MET A 24 20.75 -6.26 -3.84
CA MET A 24 20.82 -6.12 -5.30
C MET A 24 20.74 -7.46 -6.01
N ALA A 25 21.41 -8.48 -5.51
CA ALA A 25 21.33 -9.83 -6.05
C ALA A 25 19.91 -10.40 -5.98
N VAL A 26 19.20 -10.15 -4.89
CA VAL A 26 17.79 -10.51 -4.70
C VAL A 26 16.90 -9.77 -5.72
N ILE A 27 17.05 -8.46 -5.84
CA ILE A 27 16.24 -7.64 -6.77
C ILE A 27 16.43 -8.10 -8.23
N VAL A 28 17.66 -8.49 -8.61
CA VAL A 28 17.95 -8.99 -9.95
C VAL A 28 17.52 -10.44 -10.13
N GLY A 29 17.72 -11.28 -9.12
CA GLY A 29 17.48 -12.72 -9.20
C GLY A 29 16.01 -13.14 -9.05
N VAL A 30 15.23 -12.43 -8.24
CA VAL A 30 13.83 -12.78 -7.97
C VAL A 30 12.92 -12.67 -9.19
N PRO A 31 12.98 -11.64 -10.05
CA PRO A 31 12.09 -11.54 -11.20
C PRO A 31 12.16 -12.74 -12.16
N PRO A 32 13.32 -13.23 -12.59
CA PRO A 32 13.38 -14.40 -13.47
C PRO A 32 12.92 -15.69 -12.75
N LEU A 33 13.19 -15.82 -11.45
CA LEU A 33 12.76 -16.97 -10.65
C LEU A 33 11.22 -16.97 -10.48
N ALA A 34 10.63 -15.85 -10.10
CA ALA A 34 9.19 -15.69 -9.94
C ALA A 34 8.44 -16.02 -11.25
N ARG A 35 8.96 -15.56 -12.41
CA ARG A 35 8.39 -15.89 -13.71
C ARG A 35 8.41 -17.38 -14.02
N ARG A 36 9.48 -18.11 -13.63
CA ARG A 36 9.57 -19.56 -13.84
C ARG A 36 8.49 -20.33 -13.07
N VAL A 37 8.12 -19.84 -11.89
CA VAL A 37 7.09 -20.48 -11.05
C VAL A 37 5.71 -19.80 -11.22
N HIS A 38 5.54 -18.97 -12.26
CA HIS A 38 4.28 -18.26 -12.59
C HIS A 38 3.76 -17.39 -11.44
N LEU A 39 4.64 -16.86 -10.60
CA LEU A 39 4.30 -15.92 -9.53
C LEU A 39 4.54 -14.47 -9.98
N PRO A 40 3.69 -13.53 -9.56
CA PRO A 40 3.99 -12.11 -9.71
C PRO A 40 5.32 -11.75 -9.01
N VAL A 41 6.14 -10.90 -9.65
CA VAL A 41 7.45 -10.49 -9.12
C VAL A 41 7.35 -9.91 -7.72
N VAL A 42 6.28 -9.13 -7.47
CA VAL A 42 5.97 -8.53 -6.16
C VAL A 42 5.88 -9.61 -5.07
N VAL A 43 5.16 -10.69 -5.34
CA VAL A 43 5.02 -11.82 -4.40
C VAL A 43 6.37 -12.50 -4.16
N GLY A 44 7.16 -12.68 -5.23
CA GLY A 44 8.53 -13.23 -5.12
C GLY A 44 9.42 -12.38 -4.20
N LEU A 45 9.40 -11.05 -4.35
CA LEU A 45 10.16 -10.13 -3.50
C LEU A 45 9.70 -10.17 -2.04
N LEU A 46 8.39 -10.22 -1.79
CA LEU A 46 7.82 -10.39 -0.45
C LEU A 46 8.31 -11.68 0.22
N LEU A 47 8.20 -12.82 -0.48
CA LEU A 47 8.60 -14.12 0.07
C LEU A 47 10.10 -14.21 0.36
N ILE A 48 10.94 -13.70 -0.53
CA ILE A 48 12.39 -13.62 -0.27
C ILE A 48 12.67 -12.63 0.87
N GLY A 49 11.88 -11.55 0.98
CA GLY A 49 11.93 -10.62 2.12
C GLY A 49 11.72 -11.32 3.46
N VAL A 50 10.75 -12.24 3.54
CA VAL A 50 10.54 -13.08 4.74
C VAL A 50 11.81 -13.89 5.07
N ILE A 51 12.45 -14.48 4.06
CA ILE A 51 13.64 -15.33 4.23
C ILE A 51 14.86 -14.51 4.69
N VAL A 52 15.14 -13.36 4.05
CA VAL A 52 16.31 -12.52 4.38
C VAL A 52 16.07 -11.55 5.52
N GLY A 53 14.81 -11.41 5.93
CA GLY A 53 14.35 -10.51 6.98
C GLY A 53 14.72 -10.97 8.41
N PRO A 54 14.28 -10.19 9.42
CA PRO A 54 14.61 -10.41 10.84
C PRO A 54 14.16 -11.77 11.36
N HIS A 55 13.03 -12.27 10.87
CA HIS A 55 12.45 -13.55 11.27
C HIS A 55 13.05 -14.75 10.52
N GLY A 56 13.75 -14.50 9.39
CA GLY A 56 14.53 -15.46 8.63
C GLY A 56 16.02 -15.39 8.95
N LEU A 57 16.85 -15.09 7.95
CA LEU A 57 18.32 -15.02 8.06
C LEU A 57 18.85 -13.75 8.76
N ASN A 58 17.98 -12.75 8.98
CA ASN A 58 18.33 -11.46 9.61
C ASN A 58 19.54 -10.75 8.95
N VAL A 59 19.58 -10.75 7.64
CA VAL A 59 20.71 -10.19 6.86
C VAL A 59 20.91 -8.70 7.17
N MET A 60 19.83 -7.92 7.32
CA MET A 60 19.92 -6.48 7.57
C MET A 60 20.44 -6.15 8.97
N GLY A 61 20.12 -6.95 10.00
CA GLY A 61 20.60 -6.75 11.37
C GLY A 61 20.43 -5.29 11.85
N GLN A 62 21.56 -4.65 12.22
CA GLN A 62 21.59 -3.25 12.68
C GLN A 62 21.32 -2.20 11.59
N ASN A 63 21.40 -2.57 10.30
CA ASN A 63 21.16 -1.65 9.18
C ASN A 63 19.67 -1.56 8.80
N ARG A 64 18.79 -2.11 9.62
CA ARG A 64 17.34 -2.10 9.42
C ARG A 64 16.76 -0.69 9.20
N PRO A 65 17.13 0.36 9.97
CA PRO A 65 16.61 1.71 9.75
C PRO A 65 16.90 2.27 8.35
N VAL A 66 18.06 1.94 7.77
CA VAL A 66 18.41 2.37 6.41
C VAL A 66 17.54 1.66 5.36
N ALA A 67 17.30 0.36 5.55
CA ALA A 67 16.43 -0.41 4.66
C ALA A 67 14.97 0.05 4.76
N GLU A 68 14.52 0.39 5.97
CA GLU A 68 13.19 0.94 6.22
C GLU A 68 13.00 2.30 5.53
N PHE A 69 13.98 3.20 5.61
CA PHE A 69 13.94 4.49 4.92
C PHE A 69 13.87 4.33 3.39
N TRP A 70 14.67 3.43 2.81
CA TRP A 70 14.60 3.17 1.36
C TRP A 70 13.28 2.52 0.95
N ALA A 71 12.72 1.67 1.81
CA ALA A 71 11.41 1.07 1.60
C ALA A 71 10.30 2.14 1.67
N GLU A 72 10.38 3.06 2.61
CA GLU A 72 9.45 4.19 2.70
C GLU A 72 9.49 5.04 1.43
N LEU A 73 10.69 5.41 0.95
CA LEU A 73 10.82 6.10 -0.34
C LEU A 73 10.24 5.29 -1.50
N GLY A 74 10.42 3.98 -1.50
CA GLY A 74 9.81 3.09 -2.50
C GLY A 74 8.29 3.11 -2.48
N ALA A 75 7.68 3.11 -1.29
CA ALA A 75 6.23 3.23 -1.12
C ALA A 75 5.73 4.61 -1.60
N LEU A 76 6.43 5.68 -1.21
CA LEU A 76 6.10 7.04 -1.64
C LEU A 76 6.19 7.18 -3.16
N LEU A 77 7.28 6.69 -3.78
CA LEU A 77 7.47 6.73 -5.24
C LEU A 77 6.41 5.92 -5.98
N LEU A 78 6.03 4.74 -5.47
CA LEU A 78 4.99 3.91 -6.07
C LEU A 78 3.66 4.68 -6.19
N LEU A 79 3.24 5.34 -5.12
CA LEU A 79 1.99 6.11 -5.09
C LEU A 79 2.12 7.45 -5.83
N PHE A 80 3.29 8.08 -5.80
CA PHE A 80 3.57 9.28 -6.59
C PHE A 80 3.46 8.99 -8.10
N PHE A 81 4.04 7.90 -8.57
CA PHE A 81 3.90 7.49 -9.98
C PHE A 81 2.45 7.14 -10.32
N ALA A 82 1.72 6.48 -9.43
CA ALA A 82 0.30 6.27 -9.61
C ALA A 82 -0.45 7.59 -9.83
N GLY A 83 -0.13 8.64 -9.05
CA GLY A 83 -0.67 9.99 -9.23
C GLY A 83 -0.27 10.64 -10.57
N LEU A 84 0.98 10.45 -11.01
CA LEU A 84 1.49 10.95 -12.29
C LEU A 84 0.91 10.24 -13.52
N GLU A 85 0.49 8.98 -13.38
CA GLU A 85 -0.06 8.18 -14.48
C GLU A 85 -1.56 8.36 -14.67
N ILE A 86 -2.28 8.91 -13.69
CA ILE A 86 -3.72 9.12 -13.79
C ILE A 86 -4.06 10.08 -14.93
N ASP A 87 -4.96 9.65 -15.82
CA ASP A 87 -5.60 10.54 -16.78
C ASP A 87 -6.57 11.48 -16.02
N LEU A 88 -6.14 12.74 -15.85
CA LEU A 88 -6.91 13.75 -15.12
C LEU A 88 -8.27 14.00 -15.73
N THR A 89 -8.43 13.84 -17.06
CA THR A 89 -9.70 14.01 -17.74
C THR A 89 -10.65 12.88 -17.38
N GLN A 90 -10.18 11.63 -17.48
CA GLN A 90 -10.95 10.46 -17.06
C GLN A 90 -11.22 10.47 -15.56
N PHE A 91 -10.24 10.86 -14.74
CA PHE A 91 -10.44 10.98 -13.28
C PHE A 91 -11.55 11.98 -12.94
N ARG A 92 -11.56 13.16 -13.59
CA ARG A 92 -12.65 14.14 -13.41
C ARG A 92 -14.00 13.60 -13.84
N GLN A 93 -14.07 12.83 -14.92
CA GLN A 93 -15.30 12.16 -15.39
C GLN A 93 -15.72 11.04 -14.44
N ALA A 94 -14.76 10.26 -13.91
CA ALA A 94 -14.99 9.13 -13.03
C ALA A 94 -15.12 9.52 -11.53
N ARG A 95 -14.94 10.80 -11.13
CA ARG A 95 -14.89 11.25 -9.72
C ARG A 95 -16.04 10.72 -8.87
N ARG A 96 -17.27 10.74 -9.40
CA ARG A 96 -18.45 10.23 -8.71
C ARG A 96 -18.35 8.73 -8.45
N LYS A 97 -17.88 7.97 -9.45
CA LYS A 97 -17.69 6.51 -9.35
C LYS A 97 -16.57 6.19 -8.36
N THR A 98 -15.49 6.96 -8.38
CA THR A 98 -14.35 6.86 -7.45
C THR A 98 -14.79 7.09 -5.99
N ILE A 99 -15.57 8.15 -5.75
CA ILE A 99 -16.08 8.45 -4.40
C ILE A 99 -17.02 7.34 -3.93
N ILE A 100 -17.96 6.92 -4.78
CA ILE A 100 -18.91 5.86 -4.44
C ILE A 100 -18.16 4.55 -4.16
N PHE A 101 -17.22 4.16 -5.00
CA PHE A 101 -16.43 2.94 -4.77
C PHE A 101 -15.55 3.05 -3.53
N GLY A 102 -14.90 4.19 -3.31
CA GLY A 102 -14.12 4.47 -2.11
C GLY A 102 -14.93 4.32 -0.82
N LEU A 103 -16.14 4.88 -0.80
CA LEU A 103 -17.04 4.74 0.35
C LEU A 103 -17.48 3.29 0.59
N TRP A 104 -17.87 2.55 -0.46
CA TRP A 104 -18.29 1.16 -0.31
C TRP A 104 -17.12 0.24 0.08
N THR A 105 -15.96 0.38 -0.56
CA THR A 105 -14.76 -0.44 -0.27
C THR A 105 -14.13 -0.12 1.08
N THR A 106 -14.50 1.00 1.70
CA THR A 106 -14.18 1.36 3.09
C THR A 106 -15.22 0.82 4.06
N SER A 107 -16.50 1.20 3.84
CA SER A 107 -17.57 0.96 4.82
C SER A 107 -17.87 -0.53 5.01
N LEU A 108 -17.89 -1.33 3.94
CA LEU A 108 -18.21 -2.76 4.07
C LEU A 108 -17.15 -3.53 4.86
N PRO A 109 -15.84 -3.47 4.56
CA PRO A 109 -14.84 -4.13 5.39
C PRO A 109 -14.79 -3.57 6.81
N LEU A 110 -15.00 -2.26 7.00
CA LEU A 110 -15.08 -1.64 8.32
C LEU A 110 -16.22 -2.24 9.15
N LEU A 111 -17.42 -2.31 8.59
CA LEU A 111 -18.59 -2.87 9.29
C LEU A 111 -18.43 -4.37 9.56
N LEU A 112 -17.98 -5.14 8.56
CA LEU A 112 -17.77 -6.59 8.72
C LEU A 112 -16.65 -6.91 9.70
N GLY A 113 -15.52 -6.16 9.65
CA GLY A 113 -14.44 -6.30 10.60
C GLY A 113 -14.83 -5.94 12.02
N THR A 114 -15.61 -4.85 12.20
CA THR A 114 -16.19 -4.47 13.49
C THR A 114 -17.12 -5.56 14.01
N ALA A 115 -17.98 -6.12 13.15
CA ALA A 115 -18.86 -7.23 13.52
C ALA A 115 -18.07 -8.46 13.96
N VAL A 116 -17.01 -8.83 13.26
CA VAL A 116 -16.10 -9.90 13.67
C VAL A 116 -15.47 -9.58 15.02
N GLY A 117 -15.00 -8.35 15.25
CA GLY A 117 -14.47 -7.93 16.55
C GLY A 117 -15.48 -8.16 17.69
N PHE A 118 -16.73 -7.77 17.50
CA PHE A 118 -17.81 -8.03 18.48
C PHE A 118 -18.09 -9.53 18.69
N LEU A 119 -18.11 -10.32 17.62
CA LEU A 119 -18.34 -11.77 17.70
C LEU A 119 -17.26 -12.48 18.53
N PHE A 120 -16.03 -11.98 18.52
CA PHE A 120 -14.91 -12.52 19.31
C PHE A 120 -14.72 -11.83 20.66
N GLY A 121 -15.67 -11.00 21.10
CA GLY A 121 -15.69 -10.41 22.43
C GLY A 121 -14.77 -9.21 22.64
N TYR A 122 -14.30 -8.58 21.57
CA TYR A 122 -13.52 -7.34 21.65
C TYR A 122 -14.40 -6.17 22.11
N THR A 123 -13.79 -5.22 22.84
CA THR A 123 -14.48 -3.98 23.22
C THR A 123 -14.92 -3.18 22.01
N PRO A 124 -15.91 -2.28 22.13
CA PRO A 124 -16.41 -1.51 20.99
C PRO A 124 -15.31 -0.74 20.25
N ILE A 125 -14.39 -0.10 20.98
CA ILE A 125 -13.29 0.64 20.36
C ILE A 125 -12.32 -0.31 19.63
N ALA A 126 -11.91 -1.42 20.26
CA ALA A 126 -11.02 -2.40 19.63
C ALA A 126 -11.67 -3.07 18.40
N ALA A 127 -12.98 -3.36 18.45
CA ALA A 127 -13.71 -3.89 17.32
C ALA A 127 -13.76 -2.89 16.14
N VAL A 128 -14.02 -1.61 16.40
CA VAL A 128 -13.99 -0.56 15.37
C VAL A 128 -12.57 -0.37 14.82
N VAL A 129 -11.55 -0.45 15.65
CA VAL A 129 -10.14 -0.43 15.20
C VAL A 129 -9.86 -1.59 14.27
N LEU A 130 -10.27 -2.82 14.60
CA LEU A 130 -10.14 -3.96 13.69
C LEU A 130 -10.83 -3.67 12.35
N GLY A 131 -12.05 -3.16 12.37
CA GLY A 131 -12.77 -2.76 11.17
C GLY A 131 -12.02 -1.71 10.35
N SER A 132 -11.42 -0.70 11.01
CA SER A 132 -10.65 0.36 10.34
C SER A 132 -9.40 -0.19 9.67
N LEU A 133 -8.71 -1.15 10.28
CA LEU A 133 -7.56 -1.84 9.67
C LEU A 133 -7.95 -2.55 8.36
N LEU A 134 -9.16 -3.13 8.28
CA LEU A 134 -9.65 -3.80 7.09
C LEU A 134 -10.14 -2.83 6.00
N ALA A 135 -10.47 -1.60 6.37
CA ALA A 135 -11.04 -0.61 5.47
C ALA A 135 -10.04 -0.09 4.43
N SER A 136 -8.78 0.14 4.82
CA SER A 136 -7.70 0.57 3.91
C SER A 136 -7.30 -0.54 2.94
N HIS A 137 -6.45 -0.22 1.98
CA HIS A 137 -5.80 -1.21 1.11
C HIS A 137 -4.58 -0.62 0.39
N THR A 138 -3.65 -1.47 0.01
CA THR A 138 -2.44 -1.08 -0.72
C THR A 138 -2.47 -1.68 -2.13
N LEU A 139 -2.21 -0.87 -3.16
CA LEU A 139 -2.28 -1.30 -4.56
C LEU A 139 -1.05 -2.15 -4.99
N LEU A 140 -0.82 -3.29 -4.32
CA LEU A 140 0.29 -4.20 -4.70
C LEU A 140 0.13 -4.77 -6.12
N GLY A 141 -1.09 -4.80 -6.65
CA GLY A 141 -1.38 -5.23 -8.01
C GLY A 141 -1.17 -4.14 -9.08
N LEU A 142 -0.90 -2.87 -8.68
CA LEU A 142 -0.75 -1.77 -9.62
C LEU A 142 0.36 -2.00 -10.66
N PRO A 143 1.56 -2.48 -10.33
CA PRO A 143 2.57 -2.80 -11.33
C PRO A 143 2.14 -3.83 -12.36
N ILE A 144 1.21 -4.74 -12.00
CA ILE A 144 0.69 -5.75 -12.91
C ILE A 144 -0.20 -5.08 -13.97
N VAL A 145 -1.16 -4.25 -13.56
CA VAL A 145 -2.07 -3.56 -14.47
C VAL A 145 -1.36 -2.49 -15.31
N THR A 146 -0.37 -1.82 -14.75
CA THR A 146 0.51 -0.88 -15.50
C THR A 146 1.32 -1.63 -16.54
N GLY A 147 1.95 -2.74 -16.18
CA GLY A 147 2.71 -3.59 -17.11
C GLY A 147 1.87 -4.19 -18.24
N LEU A 148 0.57 -4.34 -18.03
CA LEU A 148 -0.40 -4.75 -19.06
C LEU A 148 -0.93 -3.59 -19.92
N GLY A 149 -0.59 -2.33 -19.59
CA GLY A 149 -1.07 -1.14 -20.30
C GLY A 149 -2.54 -0.80 -20.05
N ILE A 150 -3.14 -1.33 -18.96
CA ILE A 150 -4.57 -1.13 -18.62
C ILE A 150 -4.78 -0.20 -17.42
N ALA A 151 -3.74 0.44 -16.90
CA ALA A 151 -3.83 1.38 -15.78
C ALA A 151 -4.81 2.54 -16.03
N ARG A 152 -5.00 2.91 -17.31
CA ARG A 152 -5.91 3.98 -17.74
C ARG A 152 -7.35 3.53 -17.93
N LEU A 153 -7.67 2.25 -17.88
CA LEU A 153 -9.07 1.81 -17.95
C LEU A 153 -9.85 2.32 -16.75
N GLU A 154 -11.09 2.75 -17.00
CA GLU A 154 -11.94 3.39 -15.99
C GLU A 154 -12.04 2.57 -14.69
N PRO A 155 -12.28 1.24 -14.69
CA PRO A 155 -12.34 0.46 -13.44
C PRO A 155 -11.04 0.52 -12.64
N VAL A 156 -9.87 0.55 -13.29
CA VAL A 156 -8.56 0.68 -12.61
C VAL A 156 -8.40 2.09 -12.05
N THR A 157 -8.68 3.12 -12.86
CA THR A 157 -8.61 4.52 -12.41
C THR A 157 -9.52 4.79 -11.22
N VAL A 158 -10.75 4.24 -11.25
CA VAL A 158 -11.70 4.31 -10.14
C VAL A 158 -11.14 3.64 -8.89
N THR A 159 -10.50 2.46 -9.05
CA THR A 159 -9.92 1.72 -7.93
C THR A 159 -8.72 2.46 -7.32
N VAL A 160 -7.82 2.97 -8.15
CA VAL A 160 -6.65 3.77 -7.70
C VAL A 160 -7.10 5.01 -6.93
N GLY A 161 -8.07 5.74 -7.47
CA GLY A 161 -8.61 6.91 -6.78
C GLY A 161 -9.35 6.56 -5.47
N ALA A 162 -10.04 5.41 -5.44
CA ALA A 162 -10.75 4.93 -4.24
C ALA A 162 -9.79 4.60 -3.09
N THR A 163 -8.53 4.23 -3.37
CA THR A 163 -7.50 3.99 -2.36
C THR A 163 -7.29 5.20 -1.46
N VAL A 164 -7.19 6.39 -2.05
CA VAL A 164 -7.01 7.64 -1.28
C VAL A 164 -8.17 7.85 -0.30
N ILE A 165 -9.40 7.61 -0.77
CA ILE A 165 -10.60 7.77 0.06
C ILE A 165 -10.61 6.73 1.19
N SER A 166 -10.33 5.47 0.85
CA SER A 166 -10.34 4.39 1.83
C SER A 166 -9.24 4.55 2.89
N ASP A 167 -8.03 4.92 2.49
CA ASP A 167 -6.94 5.14 3.41
C ASP A 167 -7.22 6.33 4.34
N THR A 168 -7.67 7.45 3.77
CA THR A 168 -8.04 8.62 4.56
C THR A 168 -9.14 8.30 5.58
N LEU A 169 -10.24 7.65 5.13
CA LEU A 169 -11.35 7.34 6.02
C LEU A 169 -10.97 6.32 7.11
N SER A 170 -10.21 5.27 6.75
CA SER A 170 -9.77 4.26 7.72
C SER A 170 -8.91 4.86 8.81
N LEU A 171 -8.02 5.79 8.43
CA LEU A 171 -7.14 6.48 9.38
C LEU A 171 -7.87 7.50 10.24
N ILE A 172 -8.88 8.20 9.70
CA ILE A 172 -9.75 9.06 10.51
C ILE A 172 -10.42 8.23 11.60
N VAL A 173 -11.00 7.07 11.24
CA VAL A 173 -11.61 6.16 12.22
C VAL A 173 -10.58 5.70 13.26
N PHE A 174 -9.38 5.31 12.81
CA PHE A 174 -8.30 4.90 13.69
C PHE A 174 -7.83 6.04 14.61
N ALA A 175 -7.62 7.25 14.06
CA ALA A 175 -7.20 8.43 14.79
C ALA A 175 -8.22 8.89 15.86
N ILE A 176 -9.49 8.58 15.67
CA ILE A 176 -10.53 8.79 16.69
C ILE A 176 -10.45 7.71 17.77
N CYS A 177 -10.22 6.46 17.38
CA CYS A 177 -10.24 5.33 18.31
C CYS A 177 -9.05 5.34 19.28
N VAL A 178 -7.85 5.76 18.85
CA VAL A 178 -6.64 5.76 19.69
C VAL A 178 -6.79 6.69 20.90
N PRO A 179 -7.03 7.99 20.75
CA PRO A 179 -7.25 8.88 21.90
C PRO A 179 -8.50 8.52 22.71
N SER A 180 -9.53 7.97 22.05
CA SER A 180 -10.75 7.52 22.73
C SER A 180 -10.47 6.31 23.65
N TRP A 181 -9.48 5.49 23.33
CA TRP A 181 -9.02 4.39 24.18
C TRP A 181 -8.21 4.90 25.38
N GLU A 182 -7.32 5.86 25.15
CA GLU A 182 -6.42 6.43 26.16
C GLU A 182 -7.15 7.36 27.14
N ASN A 183 -8.01 8.24 26.64
CA ASN A 183 -8.54 9.38 27.39
C ASN A 183 -10.06 9.52 27.34
N GLY A 184 -10.75 8.65 26.58
CA GLY A 184 -12.16 8.79 26.26
C GLY A 184 -12.39 9.55 24.94
N PHE A 185 -13.60 9.42 24.37
CA PHE A 185 -13.96 10.00 23.06
C PHE A 185 -13.95 11.53 23.10
N SER A 186 -13.26 12.16 22.13
CA SER A 186 -13.17 13.62 21.97
C SER A 186 -13.71 14.09 20.62
N LEU A 187 -14.83 14.81 20.64
CA LEU A 187 -15.37 15.48 19.43
C LEU A 187 -14.43 16.58 18.91
N ILE A 188 -13.66 17.20 19.79
CA ILE A 188 -12.72 18.27 19.43
C ILE A 188 -11.60 17.68 18.55
N GLY A 189 -10.95 16.58 18.99
CA GLY A 189 -9.90 15.94 18.22
C GLY A 189 -10.37 15.45 16.84
N LEU A 190 -11.61 14.93 16.76
CA LEU A 190 -12.22 14.59 15.47
C LEU A 190 -12.37 15.81 14.55
N THR A 191 -12.85 16.91 15.11
CA THR A 191 -13.07 18.14 14.33
C THR A 191 -11.73 18.72 13.84
N GLU A 192 -10.70 18.72 14.70
CA GLU A 192 -9.34 19.12 14.33
C GLU A 192 -8.80 18.29 13.16
N GLN A 193 -8.87 16.96 13.25
CA GLN A 193 -8.42 16.06 12.18
C GLN A 193 -9.17 16.29 10.86
N LEU A 194 -10.48 16.51 10.92
CA LEU A 194 -11.28 16.79 9.71
C LEU A 194 -10.93 18.14 9.08
N ILE A 195 -10.64 19.16 9.90
CA ILE A 195 -10.21 20.49 9.44
C ILE A 195 -8.81 20.39 8.80
N GLU A 196 -7.88 19.69 9.43
CA GLU A 196 -6.54 19.47 8.90
C GLU A 196 -6.57 18.82 7.50
N ILE A 197 -7.38 17.76 7.34
CA ILE A 197 -7.57 17.10 6.04
C ILE A 197 -8.24 18.03 5.03
N ALA A 198 -9.28 18.76 5.45
CA ALA A 198 -10.00 19.70 4.59
C ALA A 198 -9.10 20.85 4.09
N ILE A 199 -8.06 21.22 4.84
CA ILE A 199 -7.05 22.20 4.44
C ILE A 199 -5.96 21.54 3.59
N PHE A 200 -5.45 20.39 4.02
CA PHE A 200 -4.33 19.70 3.39
C PHE A 200 -4.62 19.28 1.95
N VAL A 201 -5.75 18.65 1.69
CA VAL A 201 -6.08 18.13 0.35
C VAL A 201 -6.14 19.26 -0.69
N PRO A 202 -6.87 20.38 -0.48
CA PRO A 202 -6.82 21.51 -1.41
C PRO A 202 -5.44 22.18 -1.48
N LEU A 203 -4.70 22.28 -0.38
CA LEU A 203 -3.35 22.84 -0.36
C LEU A 203 -2.42 22.07 -1.29
N ILE A 204 -2.42 20.75 -1.22
CA ILE A 204 -1.60 19.93 -2.11
C ILE A 204 -2.13 19.99 -3.55
N LEU A 205 -3.42 19.76 -3.78
CA LEU A 205 -3.96 19.68 -5.15
C LEU A 205 -3.89 21.01 -5.90
N PHE A 206 -4.12 22.13 -5.24
CA PHE A 206 -4.13 23.45 -5.90
C PHE A 206 -2.88 24.27 -5.62
N GLY A 207 -2.38 24.26 -4.37
CA GLY A 207 -1.18 25.00 -3.97
C GLY A 207 0.06 24.41 -4.63
N LEU A 208 0.27 23.10 -4.47
CA LEU A 208 1.42 22.41 -5.05
C LEU A 208 1.34 22.30 -6.57
N SER A 209 0.14 22.22 -7.16
CA SER A 209 -0.01 22.25 -8.62
C SER A 209 0.49 23.57 -9.22
N ARG A 210 0.17 24.70 -8.57
CA ARG A 210 0.65 26.03 -9.02
C ARG A 210 2.13 26.25 -8.71
N LEU A 211 2.53 26.05 -7.45
CA LEU A 211 3.89 26.28 -7.01
C LEU A 211 4.87 25.27 -7.64
N GLY A 212 4.54 23.98 -7.58
CA GLY A 212 5.33 22.91 -8.17
C GLY A 212 5.44 23.04 -9.70
N GLY A 213 4.33 23.35 -10.37
CA GLY A 213 4.34 23.64 -11.81
C GLY A 213 5.22 24.85 -12.17
N TYR A 214 5.15 25.93 -11.38
CA TYR A 214 6.01 27.10 -11.54
C TYR A 214 7.48 26.77 -11.30
N LEU A 215 7.80 26.06 -10.23
CA LEU A 215 9.19 25.67 -9.93
C LEU A 215 9.75 24.73 -10.99
N LEU A 216 8.98 23.73 -11.43
CA LEU A 216 9.37 22.82 -12.49
C LEU A 216 9.60 23.55 -13.83
N SER A 217 8.79 24.57 -14.16
CA SER A 217 9.01 25.37 -15.38
C SER A 217 10.28 26.22 -15.33
N LYS A 218 10.79 26.57 -14.13
CA LYS A 218 12.04 27.31 -13.97
C LYS A 218 13.29 26.48 -14.23
N VAL A 219 13.19 25.18 -14.06
CA VAL A 219 14.29 24.22 -14.24
C VAL A 219 14.04 23.29 -15.44
N GLU A 220 13.17 23.74 -16.36
CA GLU A 220 12.70 22.94 -17.49
C GLU A 220 13.86 22.44 -18.39
N ASP A 221 14.89 23.25 -18.55
CA ASP A 221 16.08 22.96 -19.38
C ASP A 221 17.17 22.19 -18.62
N ASP A 222 17.05 22.03 -17.30
CA ASP A 222 17.98 21.30 -16.44
C ASP A 222 17.31 20.01 -15.93
N GLU A 223 17.59 18.90 -16.61
CA GLU A 223 17.00 17.60 -16.28
C GLU A 223 17.37 17.10 -14.88
N ASP A 224 18.56 17.44 -14.37
CA ASP A 224 19.03 17.01 -13.06
C ASP A 224 18.32 17.81 -11.96
N ALA A 225 18.21 19.13 -12.13
CA ALA A 225 17.45 19.99 -11.23
C ALA A 225 15.96 19.61 -11.24
N TYR A 226 15.40 19.29 -12.41
CA TYR A 226 14.02 18.85 -12.55
C TYR A 226 13.76 17.55 -11.77
N PHE A 227 14.67 16.55 -11.92
CA PHE A 227 14.61 15.28 -11.21
C PHE A 227 14.65 15.48 -9.68
N ILE A 228 15.60 16.27 -9.18
CA ILE A 228 15.74 16.56 -7.75
C ILE A 228 14.51 17.30 -7.21
N LEU A 229 13.97 18.24 -7.99
CA LEU A 229 12.77 18.99 -7.59
C LEU A 229 11.53 18.08 -7.49
N MET A 230 11.37 17.11 -8.39
CA MET A 230 10.29 16.11 -8.27
C MET A 230 10.42 15.28 -6.97
N LEU A 231 11.64 14.86 -6.60
CA LEU A 231 11.89 14.17 -5.33
C LEU A 231 11.62 15.08 -4.13
N ALA A 232 11.99 16.36 -4.20
CA ALA A 232 11.70 17.32 -3.13
C ALA A 232 10.20 17.55 -2.95
N ILE A 233 9.45 17.67 -4.05
CA ILE A 233 7.98 17.78 -4.02
C ILE A 233 7.35 16.56 -3.36
N LEU A 234 7.79 15.35 -3.73
CA LEU A 234 7.37 14.10 -3.13
C LEU A 234 7.61 14.09 -1.62
N ALA A 235 8.85 14.42 -1.19
CA ALA A 235 9.26 14.38 0.21
C ALA A 235 8.49 15.42 1.05
N VAL A 236 8.34 16.64 0.54
CA VAL A 236 7.57 17.70 1.22
C VAL A 236 6.11 17.30 1.39
N ALA A 237 5.47 16.80 0.34
CA ALA A 237 4.07 16.40 0.42
C ALA A 237 3.87 15.19 1.36
N GLY A 238 4.78 14.21 1.33
CA GLY A 238 4.79 13.09 2.27
C GLY A 238 4.95 13.55 3.72
N THR A 239 5.91 14.44 3.99
CA THR A 239 6.14 15.01 5.34
C THR A 239 4.96 15.85 5.82
N LEU A 240 4.35 16.66 4.96
CA LEU A 240 3.16 17.43 5.32
C LEU A 240 1.97 16.52 5.66
N ALA A 241 1.81 15.40 4.94
CA ALA A 241 0.78 14.41 5.27
C ALA A 241 1.02 13.81 6.67
N THR A 242 2.25 13.37 6.95
CA THR A 242 2.58 12.77 8.26
C THR A 242 2.44 13.76 9.42
N SER A 243 2.67 15.06 9.19
CA SER A 243 2.51 16.10 10.22
C SER A 243 1.05 16.29 10.68
N ILE A 244 0.09 15.82 9.90
CA ILE A 244 -1.35 15.82 10.22
C ILE A 244 -1.89 14.40 10.46
N ASN A 245 -1.04 13.49 10.88
CA ASN A 245 -1.38 12.09 11.16
C ASN A 245 -1.98 11.32 9.95
N LEU A 246 -1.69 11.74 8.71
CA LEU A 246 -1.97 10.97 7.50
C LEU A 246 -0.72 10.20 7.06
N PRO A 247 -0.86 9.01 6.42
CA PRO A 247 0.28 8.33 5.82
C PRO A 247 0.96 9.20 4.76
N GLY A 248 2.29 9.23 4.76
CA GLY A 248 3.08 9.94 3.75
C GLY A 248 2.73 9.57 2.32
N ILE A 249 2.32 8.32 2.08
CA ILE A 249 1.89 7.81 0.78
C ILE A 249 0.68 8.55 0.21
N VAL A 250 -0.23 9.07 1.06
CA VAL A 250 -1.37 9.91 0.63
C VAL A 250 -0.85 11.23 0.08
N GLY A 251 0.09 11.87 0.80
CA GLY A 251 0.75 13.09 0.35
C GLY A 251 1.47 12.89 -0.98
N ALA A 252 2.22 11.80 -1.11
CA ALA A 252 2.93 11.41 -2.33
C ALA A 252 1.98 11.24 -3.52
N PHE A 253 0.87 10.53 -3.35
CA PHE A 253 -0.15 10.35 -4.39
C PHE A 253 -0.74 11.69 -4.83
N LEU A 254 -1.18 12.51 -3.87
CA LEU A 254 -1.76 13.83 -4.16
C LEU A 254 -0.74 14.75 -4.84
N ALA A 255 0.54 14.69 -4.46
CA ALA A 255 1.62 15.43 -5.11
C ALA A 255 1.80 14.99 -6.57
N GLY A 256 1.85 13.68 -6.83
CA GLY A 256 1.90 13.15 -8.18
C GLY A 256 0.72 13.62 -9.03
N LEU A 257 -0.49 13.60 -8.47
CA LEU A 257 -1.70 14.08 -9.13
C LEU A 257 -1.63 15.61 -9.38
N ALA A 258 -1.10 16.38 -8.43
CA ALA A 258 -1.00 17.84 -8.52
C ALA A 258 -0.05 18.30 -9.62
N ILE A 259 1.11 17.63 -9.79
CA ILE A 259 2.10 18.00 -10.83
C ILE A 259 1.98 17.16 -12.11
N ASN A 260 0.99 16.29 -12.21
CA ASN A 260 0.77 15.40 -13.35
C ASN A 260 0.88 16.13 -14.70
N ALA A 261 0.16 17.25 -14.86
CA ALA A 261 0.16 18.02 -16.10
C ALA A 261 1.52 18.64 -16.45
N ALA A 262 2.31 19.03 -15.43
CA ALA A 262 3.64 19.63 -15.63
C ALA A 262 4.70 18.57 -15.93
N ALA A 263 4.53 17.34 -15.43
CA ALA A 263 5.51 16.26 -15.53
C ALA A 263 5.33 15.39 -16.78
N GLN A 264 4.24 15.56 -17.55
CA GLN A 264 4.01 14.75 -18.74
C GLN A 264 5.08 14.98 -19.82
N GLN A 265 5.55 13.86 -20.42
CA GLN A 265 6.51 13.86 -21.54
C GLN A 265 7.89 14.47 -21.23
N ARG A 266 8.34 14.42 -19.97
CA ARG A 266 9.66 14.92 -19.58
C ARG A 266 10.65 13.76 -19.38
N PRO A 267 11.89 13.86 -19.94
CA PRO A 267 12.92 12.84 -19.73
C PRO A 267 13.26 12.61 -18.25
N ALA A 268 13.24 13.66 -17.44
CA ALA A 268 13.49 13.57 -16.00
C ALA A 268 12.44 12.69 -15.27
N LYS A 269 11.18 12.68 -15.73
CA LYS A 269 10.15 11.77 -15.23
C LYS A 269 10.53 10.32 -15.52
N GLU A 270 10.94 10.02 -16.77
CA GLU A 270 11.35 8.67 -17.16
C GLU A 270 12.56 8.17 -16.37
N LYS A 271 13.54 9.07 -16.09
CA LYS A 271 14.69 8.78 -15.22
C LYS A 271 14.24 8.46 -13.79
N LEU A 272 13.31 9.24 -13.22
CA LEU A 272 12.77 9.02 -11.89
C LEU A 272 11.98 7.72 -11.81
N GLU A 273 11.15 7.43 -12.81
CA GLU A 273 10.42 6.17 -12.93
C GLU A 273 11.37 4.98 -13.05
N PHE A 274 12.43 5.09 -13.87
CA PHE A 274 13.46 4.05 -13.97
C PHE A 274 14.11 3.77 -12.63
N PHE A 275 14.54 4.82 -11.92
CA PHE A 275 15.20 4.69 -10.63
C PHE A 275 14.25 4.13 -9.56
N GLY A 276 13.04 4.64 -9.49
CA GLY A 276 12.02 4.15 -8.58
C GLY A 276 11.66 2.69 -8.82
N ASN A 277 11.36 2.33 -10.07
CA ASN A 277 10.95 0.97 -10.44
C ASN A 277 12.08 -0.06 -10.38
N SER A 278 13.34 0.37 -10.60
CA SER A 278 14.50 -0.54 -10.61
C SER A 278 15.11 -0.74 -9.23
N PHE A 279 14.93 0.19 -8.29
CA PHE A 279 15.63 0.19 -7.02
C PHE A 279 14.66 0.31 -5.82
N PHE A 280 14.00 1.44 -5.63
CA PHE A 280 13.24 1.71 -4.40
C PHE A 280 11.98 0.87 -4.25
N ILE A 281 11.19 0.73 -5.31
CA ILE A 281 9.95 -0.06 -5.26
C ILE A 281 10.23 -1.55 -5.01
N PRO A 282 11.23 -2.20 -5.64
CA PRO A 282 11.66 -3.53 -5.24
C PRO A 282 12.12 -3.64 -3.79
N ILE A 283 12.85 -2.65 -3.26
CA ILE A 283 13.26 -2.61 -1.86
C ILE A 283 12.02 -2.50 -0.94
N PHE A 284 11.03 -1.69 -1.30
CA PHE A 284 9.78 -1.61 -0.55
C PHE A 284 9.11 -2.98 -0.41
N PHE A 285 8.98 -3.72 -1.51
CA PHE A 285 8.37 -5.06 -1.43
C PHE A 285 9.23 -6.05 -0.64
N LEU A 286 10.55 -6.00 -0.79
CA LEU A 286 11.47 -6.82 -0.02
C LEU A 286 11.37 -6.52 1.48
N ALA A 287 11.40 -5.25 1.86
CA ALA A 287 11.31 -4.82 3.25
C ALA A 287 9.91 -5.06 3.86
N THR A 288 8.85 -5.01 3.06
CA THR A 288 7.52 -5.45 3.51
C THR A 288 7.54 -6.90 3.95
N GLY A 289 8.31 -7.77 3.29
CA GLY A 289 8.54 -9.14 3.71
C GLY A 289 9.24 -9.26 5.08
N PHE A 290 10.07 -8.28 5.48
CA PHE A 290 10.73 -8.29 6.80
C PHE A 290 9.75 -8.21 7.97
N LEU A 291 8.57 -7.66 7.73
CA LEU A 291 7.54 -7.47 8.76
C LEU A 291 6.79 -8.76 9.07
N ILE A 292 6.96 -9.78 8.26
CA ILE A 292 6.24 -11.04 8.36
C ILE A 292 7.05 -12.03 9.20
N ASP A 293 6.47 -12.48 10.32
CA ASP A 293 7.01 -13.55 11.15
C ASP A 293 6.34 -14.88 10.79
N PRO A 294 7.08 -15.84 10.17
CA PRO A 294 6.52 -17.15 9.80
C PRO A 294 6.05 -17.97 11.00
N LEU A 295 6.69 -17.81 12.17
CA LEU A 295 6.31 -18.55 13.38
C LEU A 295 5.01 -17.99 13.97
N ALA A 296 4.89 -16.67 14.07
CA ALA A 296 3.66 -16.02 14.50
C ALA A 296 2.50 -16.33 13.52
N PHE A 297 2.79 -16.38 12.23
CA PHE A 297 1.84 -16.82 11.20
C PHE A 297 1.33 -18.25 11.46
N TYR A 298 2.24 -19.21 11.67
CA TYR A 298 1.89 -20.60 11.96
C TYR A 298 1.07 -20.73 13.27
N GLN A 299 1.52 -20.06 14.33
CA GLN A 299 0.81 -20.06 15.63
C GLN A 299 -0.59 -19.46 15.50
N SER A 300 -0.77 -18.38 14.77
CA SER A 300 -2.09 -17.77 14.59
C SER A 300 -3.05 -18.68 13.82
N ILE A 301 -2.56 -19.38 12.81
CA ILE A 301 -3.39 -20.34 12.08
C ILE A 301 -3.78 -21.54 12.97
N THR A 302 -2.90 -21.99 13.86
CA THR A 302 -3.18 -23.18 14.70
C THR A 302 -4.01 -22.85 15.94
N THR A 303 -3.74 -21.70 16.59
CA THR A 303 -4.34 -21.34 17.90
C THR A 303 -5.57 -20.43 17.75
N ASN A 304 -5.55 -19.48 16.80
CA ASN A 304 -6.58 -18.46 16.62
C ASN A 304 -7.27 -18.56 15.24
N PHE A 305 -7.33 -19.80 14.67
CA PHE A 305 -7.91 -20.00 13.35
C PHE A 305 -9.30 -19.39 13.13
N PRO A 306 -10.27 -19.51 14.06
CA PRO A 306 -11.59 -18.93 13.86
C PRO A 306 -11.56 -17.40 13.73
N LEU A 307 -10.75 -16.72 14.57
CA LEU A 307 -10.57 -15.26 14.49
C LEU A 307 -9.87 -14.86 13.18
N ALA A 308 -8.78 -15.55 12.81
CA ALA A 308 -8.07 -15.29 11.57
C ALA A 308 -8.97 -15.49 10.34
N ALA A 309 -9.72 -16.60 10.30
CA ALA A 309 -10.68 -16.88 9.23
C ALA A 309 -11.80 -15.84 9.18
N GLY A 310 -12.32 -15.41 10.32
CA GLY A 310 -13.32 -14.35 10.42
C GLY A 310 -12.82 -13.02 9.89
N VAL A 311 -11.62 -12.60 10.29
CA VAL A 311 -10.99 -11.32 9.87
C VAL A 311 -10.67 -11.34 8.37
N ILE A 312 -10.04 -12.39 7.88
CA ILE A 312 -9.74 -12.54 6.44
C ILE A 312 -11.02 -12.65 5.64
N GLY A 313 -12.00 -13.44 6.09
CA GLY A 313 -13.30 -13.57 5.46
C GLY A 313 -14.06 -12.24 5.37
N ALA A 314 -14.06 -11.44 6.45
CA ALA A 314 -14.67 -10.12 6.49
C ALA A 314 -14.04 -9.17 5.46
N LEU A 315 -12.71 -9.16 5.36
CA LEU A 315 -12.00 -8.37 4.35
C LEU A 315 -12.38 -8.82 2.92
N LEU A 316 -12.21 -10.10 2.62
CA LEU A 316 -12.46 -10.65 1.29
C LEU A 316 -13.91 -10.37 0.85
N LEU A 317 -14.88 -10.71 1.71
CA LEU A 317 -16.29 -10.48 1.43
C LEU A 317 -16.57 -8.99 1.28
N GLY A 318 -16.10 -8.14 2.18
CA GLY A 318 -16.32 -6.70 2.14
C GLY A 318 -15.81 -6.05 0.85
N LYS A 319 -14.57 -6.36 0.45
CA LYS A 319 -13.98 -5.83 -0.79
C LYS A 319 -14.68 -6.37 -2.04
N TRP A 320 -15.01 -7.68 -2.05
CA TRP A 320 -15.68 -8.30 -3.19
C TRP A 320 -17.10 -7.78 -3.36
N ILE A 321 -17.89 -7.70 -2.27
CA ILE A 321 -19.24 -7.17 -2.30
C ILE A 321 -19.23 -5.69 -2.73
N ALA A 322 -18.27 -4.88 -2.25
CA ALA A 322 -18.14 -3.49 -2.67
C ALA A 322 -17.92 -3.37 -4.18
N ALA A 323 -16.98 -4.15 -4.73
CA ALA A 323 -16.70 -4.17 -6.16
C ALA A 323 -17.90 -4.67 -6.97
N GLU A 324 -18.63 -5.64 -6.46
CA GLU A 324 -19.83 -6.20 -7.11
C GLU A 324 -20.99 -5.20 -7.14
N ILE A 325 -21.30 -4.55 -6.02
CA ILE A 325 -22.37 -3.53 -5.92
C ILE A 325 -22.07 -2.37 -6.88
N VAL A 326 -20.87 -1.81 -6.75
CA VAL A 326 -20.51 -0.62 -7.52
C VAL A 326 -20.30 -0.95 -8.99
N GLY A 327 -19.67 -2.09 -9.28
CA GLY A 327 -19.45 -2.53 -10.65
C GLY A 327 -20.72 -2.85 -11.40
N ARG A 328 -21.73 -3.44 -10.73
CA ARG A 328 -23.08 -3.61 -11.33
C ARG A 328 -23.78 -2.28 -11.56
N ALA A 329 -23.71 -1.37 -10.57
CA ALA A 329 -24.35 -0.05 -10.70
C ALA A 329 -23.78 0.78 -11.86
N PHE A 330 -22.52 0.56 -12.22
CA PHE A 330 -21.85 1.25 -13.33
C PHE A 330 -21.64 0.38 -14.58
N ALA A 331 -22.34 -0.76 -14.66
CA ALA A 331 -22.32 -1.68 -15.79
C ALA A 331 -20.92 -2.19 -16.18
N TYR A 332 -20.01 -2.38 -15.22
CA TYR A 332 -18.72 -2.99 -15.45
C TYR A 332 -18.85 -4.51 -15.66
N SER A 333 -18.00 -5.07 -16.53
CA SER A 333 -17.95 -6.50 -16.78
C SER A 333 -17.59 -7.28 -15.49
N LEU A 334 -17.92 -8.57 -15.44
CA LEU A 334 -17.55 -9.44 -14.33
C LEU A 334 -16.04 -9.44 -14.10
N VAL A 335 -15.25 -9.45 -15.18
CA VAL A 335 -13.78 -9.45 -15.10
C VAL A 335 -13.27 -8.14 -14.53
N ALA A 336 -13.83 -7.00 -14.94
CA ALA A 336 -13.49 -5.69 -14.39
C ALA A 336 -13.80 -5.61 -12.90
N ARG A 337 -14.97 -6.09 -12.45
CA ARG A 337 -15.36 -6.15 -11.03
C ARG A 337 -14.39 -7.01 -10.21
N ASN A 338 -14.02 -8.17 -10.72
CA ASN A 338 -13.06 -9.05 -10.07
C ASN A 338 -11.64 -8.43 -10.03
N THR A 339 -11.25 -7.71 -11.06
CA THR A 339 -9.97 -6.96 -11.07
C THR A 339 -10.00 -5.84 -10.02
N MET A 340 -11.09 -5.08 -9.92
CA MET A 340 -11.26 -4.04 -8.87
C MET A 340 -11.18 -4.66 -7.48
N ALA A 341 -11.90 -5.77 -7.23
CA ALA A 341 -11.83 -6.49 -5.96
C ALA A 341 -10.40 -6.93 -5.65
N SER A 342 -9.73 -7.60 -6.58
CA SER A 342 -8.37 -8.11 -6.37
C SER A 342 -7.34 -7.01 -6.08
N LEU A 343 -7.47 -5.84 -6.71
CA LEU A 343 -6.62 -4.67 -6.47
C LEU A 343 -6.81 -4.09 -5.06
N THR A 344 -8.00 -4.23 -4.46
CA THR A 344 -8.31 -3.68 -3.13
C THR A 344 -8.09 -4.66 -1.98
N LEU A 345 -7.65 -5.90 -2.24
CA LEU A 345 -7.42 -6.89 -1.19
C LEU A 345 -6.15 -6.64 -0.36
N PRO A 346 -4.99 -6.29 -0.93
CA PRO A 346 -3.75 -6.30 -0.17
C PRO A 346 -3.76 -5.32 0.99
N GLN A 347 -3.41 -5.83 2.17
CA GLN A 347 -3.14 -5.06 3.38
C GLN A 347 -1.64 -5.11 3.62
N VAL A 348 -0.97 -3.96 3.86
CA VAL A 348 0.49 -3.91 3.99
C VAL A 348 0.93 -2.88 5.05
N ALA A 349 1.82 -1.97 4.70
CA ALA A 349 2.54 -1.10 5.62
C ALA A 349 1.62 -0.23 6.49
N ALA A 350 0.59 0.41 5.90
CA ALA A 350 -0.33 1.27 6.65
C ALA A 350 -1.12 0.49 7.71
N THR A 351 -1.64 -0.69 7.33
CA THR A 351 -2.38 -1.58 8.26
C THR A 351 -1.48 -2.07 9.38
N LEU A 352 -0.23 -2.46 9.06
CA LEU A 352 0.73 -2.89 10.08
C LEU A 352 1.12 -1.75 11.00
N ALA A 353 1.44 -0.57 10.46
CA ALA A 353 1.79 0.59 11.26
C ALA A 353 0.65 0.95 12.25
N ALA A 354 -0.59 0.99 11.76
CA ALA A 354 -1.75 1.22 12.61
C ALA A 354 -1.93 0.10 13.65
N ALA A 355 -1.74 -1.17 13.27
CA ALA A 355 -1.81 -2.28 14.22
C ALA A 355 -0.72 -2.21 15.29
N LEU A 356 0.51 -1.81 14.95
CA LEU A 356 1.60 -1.62 15.92
C LEU A 356 1.32 -0.44 16.87
N VAL A 357 0.81 0.67 16.36
CA VAL A 357 0.36 1.78 17.20
C VAL A 357 -0.72 1.30 18.17
N GLY A 358 -1.77 0.62 17.69
CA GLY A 358 -2.80 0.05 18.55
C GLY A 358 -2.26 -0.98 19.58
N PHE A 359 -1.24 -1.74 19.20
CA PHE A 359 -0.56 -2.69 20.12
C PHE A 359 0.24 -1.99 21.21
N THR A 360 0.81 -0.82 20.95
CA THR A 360 1.58 -0.02 21.93
C THR A 360 0.70 0.99 22.68
N THR A 361 -0.57 1.12 22.34
CA THR A 361 -1.55 1.99 23.00
C THR A 361 -2.23 1.28 24.15
N PHE A 362 -2.28 1.92 25.33
CA PHE A 362 -2.87 1.37 26.55
C PHE A 362 -3.97 2.28 27.08
N ASP A 363 -5.00 1.67 27.66
CA ASP A 363 -6.00 2.41 28.43
C ASP A 363 -5.47 2.72 29.86
N PRO A 364 -6.18 3.53 30.67
CA PRO A 364 -5.80 3.81 32.04
C PRO A 364 -5.71 2.58 32.96
N ALA A 365 -6.34 1.46 32.54
CA ALA A 365 -6.28 0.18 33.28
C ALA A 365 -5.12 -0.72 32.82
N GLY A 366 -4.25 -0.24 31.91
CA GLY A 366 -3.11 -0.97 31.37
C GLY A 366 -3.48 -2.04 30.34
N ARG A 367 -4.70 -2.02 29.76
CA ARG A 367 -5.11 -2.95 28.70
C ARG A 367 -4.71 -2.38 27.35
N ARG A 368 -4.18 -3.24 26.45
CA ARG A 368 -3.81 -2.86 25.10
C ARG A 368 -5.05 -2.67 24.23
N LEU A 369 -5.03 -1.70 23.31
CA LEU A 369 -6.08 -1.49 22.31
C LEU A 369 -6.13 -2.69 21.34
N ILE A 370 -4.98 -3.16 20.87
CA ILE A 370 -4.80 -4.39 20.10
C ILE A 370 -4.00 -5.37 20.95
N ASP A 371 -4.58 -6.51 21.27
CA ASP A 371 -3.91 -7.56 22.03
C ASP A 371 -2.95 -8.40 21.15
N PRO A 372 -2.08 -9.24 21.74
CA PRO A 372 -1.14 -10.06 20.96
C PRO A 372 -1.82 -11.02 19.99
N ALA A 373 -3.01 -11.56 20.31
CA ALA A 373 -3.74 -12.48 19.47
C ALA A 373 -4.23 -11.77 18.21
N LEU A 374 -4.82 -10.57 18.37
CA LEU A 374 -5.30 -9.77 17.26
C LEU A 374 -4.14 -9.25 16.39
N LEU A 375 -3.01 -8.82 16.98
CA LEU A 375 -1.83 -8.43 16.22
C LEU A 375 -1.33 -9.58 15.34
N ASN A 376 -1.23 -10.78 15.89
CA ASN A 376 -0.82 -11.97 15.12
C ASN A 376 -1.80 -12.27 13.97
N VAL A 377 -3.11 -12.13 14.20
CA VAL A 377 -4.13 -12.29 13.16
C VAL A 377 -3.98 -11.22 12.07
N VAL A 378 -3.66 -9.98 12.42
CA VAL A 378 -3.36 -8.92 11.45
C VAL A 378 -2.12 -9.30 10.62
N LEU A 379 -1.08 -9.87 11.20
CA LEU A 379 0.09 -10.35 10.45
C LEU A 379 -0.28 -11.47 9.46
N VAL A 380 -1.15 -12.42 9.87
CA VAL A 380 -1.69 -13.45 8.95
C VAL A 380 -2.50 -12.81 7.82
N LEU A 381 -3.33 -11.82 8.13
CA LEU A 381 -4.11 -11.06 7.16
C LEU A 381 -3.17 -10.38 6.13
N LEU A 382 -2.12 -9.70 6.60
CA LEU A 382 -1.16 -9.02 5.73
C LEU A 382 -0.52 -10.00 4.74
N LEU A 383 0.04 -11.10 5.23
CA LEU A 383 0.69 -12.10 4.37
C LEU A 383 -0.29 -12.70 3.36
N THR A 384 -1.45 -13.14 3.85
CA THR A 384 -2.47 -13.76 2.99
C THR A 384 -2.91 -12.81 1.87
N THR A 385 -3.21 -11.56 2.20
CA THR A 385 -3.73 -10.60 1.23
C THR A 385 -2.65 -10.00 0.33
N ALA A 386 -1.42 -9.83 0.83
CA ALA A 386 -0.27 -9.41 0.04
C ALA A 386 0.10 -10.42 -1.05
N ILE A 387 -0.19 -11.71 -0.83
CA ILE A 387 -0.03 -12.77 -1.84
C ILE A 387 -1.29 -12.88 -2.71
N LEU A 388 -2.45 -13.02 -2.09
CA LEU A 388 -3.71 -13.30 -2.79
C LEU A 388 -4.11 -12.17 -3.74
N GLY A 389 -3.98 -10.91 -3.33
CA GLY A 389 -4.33 -9.76 -4.16
C GLY A 389 -3.58 -9.72 -5.49
N PRO A 390 -2.23 -9.66 -5.51
CA PRO A 390 -1.46 -9.70 -6.75
C PRO A 390 -1.68 -10.97 -7.58
N VAL A 391 -1.83 -12.14 -6.96
CA VAL A 391 -2.12 -13.41 -7.68
C VAL A 391 -3.46 -13.32 -8.40
N LEU A 392 -4.53 -12.87 -7.72
CA LEU A 392 -5.84 -12.68 -8.34
C LEU A 392 -5.81 -11.56 -9.40
N THR A 393 -5.09 -10.48 -9.14
CA THR A 393 -4.90 -9.41 -10.14
C THR A 393 -4.20 -9.95 -11.39
N ALA A 394 -3.14 -10.74 -11.23
CA ALA A 394 -2.45 -11.39 -12.35
C ALA A 394 -3.33 -12.37 -13.12
N TYR A 395 -4.36 -12.93 -12.47
CA TYR A 395 -5.33 -13.81 -13.11
C TYR A 395 -6.44 -13.06 -13.86
N PHE A 396 -7.00 -11.99 -13.28
CA PHE A 396 -8.12 -11.26 -13.86
C PHE A 396 -7.71 -10.14 -14.82
N ALA A 397 -6.63 -9.41 -14.53
CA ALA A 397 -6.24 -8.23 -15.30
C ALA A 397 -5.92 -8.51 -16.79
N PRO A 398 -5.25 -9.63 -17.18
CA PRO A 398 -5.08 -9.97 -18.60
C PRO A 398 -6.41 -10.16 -19.32
N ARG A 399 -7.40 -10.79 -18.69
CA ARG A 399 -8.74 -11.00 -19.26
C ARG A 399 -9.48 -9.67 -19.46
N MET A 400 -9.32 -8.73 -18.53
CA MET A 400 -9.88 -7.39 -18.66
C MET A 400 -9.24 -6.61 -19.82
N ARG A 401 -7.94 -6.82 -20.05
CA ARG A 401 -7.22 -6.28 -21.21
C ARG A 401 -7.80 -6.82 -22.53
N ASP A 402 -8.02 -8.13 -22.59
CA ASP A 402 -8.56 -8.81 -23.77
C ASP A 402 -10.00 -8.32 -24.06
N GLU A 403 -10.85 -8.20 -23.02
CA GLU A 403 -12.20 -7.62 -23.16
C GLU A 403 -12.19 -6.17 -23.67
N ALA A 404 -11.17 -5.39 -23.28
CA ALA A 404 -11.01 -4.01 -23.74
C ALA A 404 -10.46 -3.89 -25.17
N GLY A 405 -10.17 -5.01 -25.85
CA GLY A 405 -9.64 -5.03 -27.22
C GLY A 405 -8.23 -4.41 -27.34
N ILE A 406 -7.47 -4.35 -26.25
CA ILE A 406 -6.12 -3.79 -26.25
C ILE A 406 -5.16 -4.86 -26.79
N SER A 407 -5.07 -4.98 -28.11
CA SER A 407 -4.11 -5.82 -28.82
C SER A 407 -2.81 -5.05 -29.05
N GLY A 408 -1.80 -5.31 -28.25
CA GLY A 408 -0.45 -4.78 -28.40
C GLY A 408 0.56 -5.68 -27.62
N PRO A 409 1.85 -5.66 -27.96
CA PRO A 409 2.81 -6.41 -27.17
C PRO A 409 2.68 -5.97 -25.71
N ILE A 410 2.60 -6.94 -24.79
CA ILE A 410 2.77 -6.69 -23.37
C ILE A 410 4.09 -5.95 -23.25
N THR A 411 4.06 -4.73 -22.69
CA THR A 411 5.27 -3.96 -22.43
C THR A 411 6.05 -4.67 -21.31
N THR A 412 6.50 -5.89 -21.60
CA THR A 412 7.72 -6.38 -20.95
C THR A 412 8.75 -5.34 -21.37
N VAL A 413 9.31 -4.62 -20.42
CA VAL A 413 10.50 -3.79 -20.63
C VAL A 413 11.50 -4.68 -21.37
N ARG A 414 11.41 -4.71 -22.72
CA ARG A 414 12.43 -5.28 -23.55
C ARG A 414 13.59 -4.32 -23.42
N ARG A 415 14.52 -4.62 -22.53
CA ARG A 415 15.88 -4.14 -22.68
C ARG A 415 16.29 -4.55 -24.09
N ARG A 416 16.41 -3.55 -24.98
CA ARG A 416 17.23 -3.72 -26.17
C ARG A 416 18.62 -4.08 -25.67
N ALA A 417 19.13 -5.17 -26.20
CA ALA A 417 20.48 -5.65 -25.99
C ALA A 417 21.50 -4.60 -26.44
#